data_5757f8376c37f7a7a0f20d22f4f980e1
#
_entry.id   5757f8376c37f7a7a0f20d22f4f980e1
#
_cell.length_a   1.000
_cell.length_b   1.000
_cell.length_c   1.000
_cell.angle_alpha   90.00
_cell.angle_beta   90.00
_cell.angle_gamma   90.00
#
_symmetry.space_group_name_H-M   'P 1'
#
loop_
_entity.id
_entity.type
_entity.pdbx_description
1 polymer ?
#
loop_
_entity_poly.entity_id
_entity_poly.type
_entity_poly.pdbx_seq_one_letter_code
_entity_poly.pdbx_strand_id
1 'polypeptide(L)'
;MAQLNYEVLKQSGYQGYVLESAPEKVMQFGEGNFLRAFVDDFFDIANEKAGFNGKVVLVQPIAMGLTDLINQQQGLYTLYLRGSQNGQKVDDKRVISAVSRCVNPYGDWDKVLELAKSDDLEIIVSNTTEAGIVYDPESAFDQAPPNSFPAKLTVVLYERFKAGKKGIVMLSCELIDNNGKELLKCVNRHIDDWKLGEDFRKWVNEENIFCSTLVDRIVPGRIRDNAEVARLAEANGYDDPLTDVGEVFGVWVIEGPDGLEDRLPFKKAGCPVMVVPDVTPYKKRKVRILNGAHTGFVLGAYLAGYDIVRDCMHDDTVLGYMNKMLYEEVIPTLPLDKEDCKNFAAAVQDRFNNPFVNHELMSISLNSTSKWRARNMPTFLDYVDQMGKLPPCLTTSFAAYVAFYSNDIQGLTDKGLVCKRPKGNEYTVSDDRWVLEFYNAHKDDSPEALIHAVMTNTDMWGQDLTQVPGFEAEAVRILKQIRAEGALAAYKAAL
;
A
#
# COMPACT_ATOMS: atom_id res chain seq x y z
N MET A 1 -15.92 -30.47 -2.78
CA MET A 1 -14.62 -31.21 -2.74
C MET A 1 -14.13 -31.32 -1.30
N ALA A 2 -13.07 -32.11 -1.05
CA ALA A 2 -12.45 -32.11 0.27
C ALA A 2 -11.74 -30.78 0.52
N GLN A 3 -11.79 -30.28 1.76
CA GLN A 3 -11.11 -29.06 2.15
C GLN A 3 -9.60 -29.25 2.20
N LEU A 4 -8.82 -28.25 1.77
CA LEU A 4 -7.37 -28.26 1.74
C LEU A 4 -6.78 -28.59 3.12
N ASN A 5 -5.87 -29.57 3.15
CA ASN A 5 -4.97 -29.94 4.22
C ASN A 5 -3.79 -30.70 3.60
N TYR A 6 -2.78 -31.10 4.38
CA TYR A 6 -1.59 -31.78 3.85
C TYR A 6 -1.92 -33.09 3.12
N GLU A 7 -2.86 -33.89 3.63
CA GLU A 7 -3.25 -35.15 3.01
C GLU A 7 -3.96 -34.92 1.67
N VAL A 8 -4.94 -34.02 1.64
CA VAL A 8 -5.69 -33.65 0.42
C VAL A 8 -4.74 -33.02 -0.60
N LEU A 9 -3.79 -32.19 -0.19
CA LEU A 9 -2.80 -31.60 -1.08
C LEU A 9 -1.92 -32.66 -1.74
N LYS A 10 -1.47 -33.67 -1.00
CA LYS A 10 -0.71 -34.82 -1.57
C LYS A 10 -1.54 -35.59 -2.58
N GLN A 11 -2.83 -35.79 -2.30
CA GLN A 11 -3.76 -36.51 -3.20
C GLN A 11 -4.09 -35.72 -4.47
N SER A 12 -4.06 -34.37 -4.41
CA SER A 12 -4.31 -33.49 -5.56
C SER A 12 -3.21 -33.52 -6.62
N GLY A 13 -2.03 -34.09 -6.30
CA GLY A 13 -0.89 -34.11 -7.20
C GLY A 13 -0.14 -32.80 -7.32
N TYR A 14 -0.29 -31.88 -6.35
CA TYR A 14 0.45 -30.61 -6.33
C TYR A 14 1.97 -30.86 -6.33
N GLN A 15 2.70 -30.21 -7.24
CA GLN A 15 4.14 -30.41 -7.44
C GLN A 15 4.99 -29.26 -6.91
N GLY A 16 4.38 -28.20 -6.34
CA GLY A 16 5.10 -27.07 -5.78
C GLY A 16 5.75 -27.37 -4.43
N TYR A 17 6.48 -26.40 -3.91
CA TYR A 17 7.11 -26.50 -2.58
C TYR A 17 6.08 -26.63 -1.46
N VAL A 18 6.37 -27.49 -0.47
CA VAL A 18 5.57 -27.67 0.74
C VAL A 18 6.51 -27.92 1.92
N LEU A 19 6.38 -27.13 2.98
CA LEU A 19 7.07 -27.33 4.26
C LEU A 19 6.05 -27.83 5.29
N GLU A 20 6.09 -29.12 5.63
CA GLU A 20 5.12 -29.70 6.56
C GLU A 20 5.44 -29.35 8.02
N SER A 21 6.72 -29.35 8.39
CA SER A 21 7.17 -29.06 9.75
C SER A 21 8.48 -28.29 9.79
N ALA A 22 8.58 -27.30 10.68
CA ALA A 22 9.78 -26.55 11.00
C ALA A 22 9.56 -25.83 12.35
N PRO A 23 10.64 -25.30 13.00
CA PRO A 23 10.51 -24.46 14.18
C PRO A 23 9.66 -23.20 13.93
N GLU A 24 8.89 -22.78 14.93
CA GLU A 24 8.09 -21.55 14.88
C GLU A 24 8.97 -20.33 15.15
N LYS A 25 9.49 -19.72 14.09
CA LYS A 25 10.45 -18.62 14.16
C LYS A 25 9.81 -17.24 14.06
N VAL A 26 8.57 -17.16 13.62
CA VAL A 26 7.88 -15.90 13.37
C VAL A 26 6.55 -15.86 14.11
N MET A 27 6.30 -14.78 14.85
CA MET A 27 4.98 -14.43 15.40
C MET A 27 4.40 -13.28 14.58
N GLN A 28 3.20 -13.45 14.05
CA GLN A 28 2.58 -12.48 13.17
C GLN A 28 1.23 -12.00 13.74
N PHE A 29 1.15 -10.72 14.13
CA PHE A 29 -0.10 -10.08 14.53
C PHE A 29 -0.88 -9.64 13.29
N GLY A 30 -1.83 -10.45 12.89
CA GLY A 30 -2.67 -10.30 11.71
C GLY A 30 -2.72 -11.57 10.87
N GLU A 31 -3.94 -12.01 10.54
CA GLU A 31 -4.23 -13.18 9.69
C GLU A 31 -4.98 -12.79 8.41
N GLY A 32 -5.07 -11.47 8.16
CA GLY A 32 -5.80 -10.92 7.01
C GLY A 32 -5.13 -11.21 5.66
N ASN A 33 -5.88 -10.92 4.60
CA ASN A 33 -5.44 -11.19 3.22
C ASN A 33 -4.09 -10.55 2.90
N PHE A 34 -3.83 -9.32 3.38
CA PHE A 34 -2.60 -8.62 3.03
C PHE A 34 -1.35 -9.37 3.49
N LEU A 35 -1.25 -9.72 4.78
CA LEU A 35 -0.07 -10.44 5.29
C LEU A 35 0.07 -11.82 4.68
N ARG A 36 -1.04 -12.53 4.45
CA ARG A 36 -1.05 -13.86 3.82
C ARG A 36 -0.54 -13.82 2.38
N ALA A 37 -0.91 -12.79 1.61
CA ALA A 37 -0.47 -12.63 0.22
C ALA A 37 0.83 -11.83 0.07
N PHE A 38 1.50 -11.43 1.17
CA PHE A 38 2.71 -10.63 1.14
C PHE A 38 3.82 -11.22 2.01
N VAL A 39 3.67 -11.16 3.33
CA VAL A 39 4.71 -11.59 4.28
C VAL A 39 4.85 -13.11 4.29
N ASP A 40 3.73 -13.84 4.39
CA ASP A 40 3.75 -15.31 4.42
C ASP A 40 4.25 -15.90 3.10
N ASP A 41 3.93 -15.26 1.96
CA ASP A 41 4.48 -15.59 0.64
C ASP A 41 6.02 -15.47 0.63
N PHE A 42 6.56 -14.38 1.17
CA PHE A 42 8.01 -14.20 1.22
C PHE A 42 8.70 -15.18 2.18
N PHE A 43 8.10 -15.53 3.30
CA PHE A 43 8.63 -16.57 4.17
C PHE A 43 8.56 -17.95 3.53
N ASP A 44 7.50 -18.24 2.77
CA ASP A 44 7.39 -19.51 2.04
C ASP A 44 8.44 -19.64 0.94
N ILE A 45 8.67 -18.55 0.18
CA ILE A 45 9.79 -18.47 -0.80
C ILE A 45 11.15 -18.57 -0.09
N ALA A 46 11.31 -17.94 1.07
CA ALA A 46 12.56 -18.02 1.83
C ALA A 46 12.83 -19.43 2.39
N ASN A 47 11.80 -20.16 2.76
CA ASN A 47 11.94 -21.57 3.13
C ASN A 47 12.43 -22.41 1.95
N GLU A 48 11.83 -22.23 0.76
CA GLU A 48 12.19 -22.96 -0.45
C GLU A 48 13.60 -22.64 -0.94
N LYS A 49 13.91 -21.32 -1.09
CA LYS A 49 15.09 -20.87 -1.83
C LYS A 49 16.28 -20.50 -0.97
N ALA A 50 16.05 -20.13 0.30
CA ALA A 50 17.13 -19.72 1.22
C ALA A 50 17.38 -20.68 2.38
N GLY A 51 16.52 -21.70 2.53
CA GLY A 51 16.62 -22.65 3.64
C GLY A 51 16.35 -22.02 5.00
N PHE A 52 15.41 -21.08 5.07
CA PHE A 52 15.04 -20.40 6.32
C PHE A 52 14.59 -21.40 7.40
N ASN A 53 13.94 -22.49 6.99
CA ASN A 53 13.48 -23.55 7.87
C ASN A 53 12.72 -23.02 9.10
N GLY A 54 11.69 -22.21 8.84
CA GLY A 54 10.92 -21.55 9.88
C GLY A 54 9.42 -21.43 9.54
N LYS A 55 8.58 -21.59 10.55
CA LYS A 55 7.14 -21.42 10.45
C LYS A 55 6.69 -20.10 11.07
N VAL A 56 5.54 -19.61 10.58
CA VAL A 56 4.85 -18.43 11.06
C VAL A 56 3.66 -18.86 11.90
N VAL A 57 3.57 -18.34 13.13
CA VAL A 57 2.37 -18.43 13.96
C VAL A 57 1.58 -17.15 13.79
N LEU A 58 0.36 -17.26 13.29
CA LEU A 58 -0.54 -16.12 13.20
C LEU A 58 -1.21 -15.86 14.55
N VAL A 59 -1.32 -14.60 14.95
CA VAL A 59 -2.05 -14.16 16.13
C VAL A 59 -3.19 -13.27 15.67
N GLN A 60 -4.41 -13.72 15.90
CA GLN A 60 -5.63 -13.00 15.50
C GLN A 60 -5.74 -11.67 16.27
N PRO A 61 -5.85 -10.50 15.60
CA PRO A 61 -5.77 -9.21 16.29
C PRO A 61 -7.06 -8.80 17.02
N ILE A 62 -8.21 -9.34 16.61
CA ILE A 62 -9.55 -9.04 17.16
C ILE A 62 -10.28 -10.33 17.54
N ALA A 63 -11.35 -10.21 18.31
CA ALA A 63 -12.05 -11.37 18.87
C ALA A 63 -12.69 -12.31 17.80
N MET A 64 -13.04 -11.80 16.64
CA MET A 64 -13.56 -12.57 15.50
C MET A 64 -12.58 -12.54 14.34
N GLY A 65 -12.26 -13.71 13.78
CA GLY A 65 -11.30 -13.82 12.66
C GLY A 65 -11.27 -15.22 12.06
N LEU A 66 -10.13 -15.59 11.50
CA LEU A 66 -9.99 -16.80 10.68
C LEU A 66 -9.32 -17.97 11.40
N THR A 67 -9.07 -17.86 12.70
CA THR A 67 -8.27 -18.87 13.47
C THR A 67 -8.76 -20.30 13.23
N ASP A 68 -10.06 -20.56 13.36
CA ASP A 68 -10.59 -21.92 13.20
C ASP A 68 -10.39 -22.46 11.79
N LEU A 69 -10.65 -21.64 10.79
CA LEU A 69 -10.50 -22.03 9.39
C LEU A 69 -9.03 -22.29 9.02
N ILE A 70 -8.11 -21.42 9.47
CA ILE A 70 -6.68 -21.60 9.25
C ILE A 70 -6.19 -22.90 9.88
N ASN A 71 -6.63 -23.19 11.11
CA ASN A 71 -6.24 -24.40 11.82
C ASN A 71 -6.86 -25.66 11.21
N GLN A 72 -8.11 -25.60 10.70
CA GLN A 72 -8.73 -26.71 9.95
C GLN A 72 -7.93 -27.07 8.70
N GLN A 73 -7.34 -26.07 8.02
CA GLN A 73 -6.49 -26.26 6.86
C GLN A 73 -5.02 -26.50 7.23
N GLN A 74 -4.70 -26.66 8.52
CA GLN A 74 -3.33 -26.90 9.02
C GLN A 74 -2.35 -25.80 8.58
N GLY A 75 -2.83 -24.55 8.48
CA GLY A 75 -2.05 -23.39 8.02
C GLY A 75 -1.90 -23.25 6.51
N LEU A 76 -2.36 -24.22 5.72
CA LEU A 76 -2.28 -24.19 4.26
C LEU A 76 -3.33 -23.28 3.64
N TYR A 77 -2.95 -22.59 2.58
CA TYR A 77 -3.89 -21.89 1.67
C TYR A 77 -3.24 -21.65 0.32
N THR A 78 -4.08 -21.48 -0.70
CA THR A 78 -3.65 -21.20 -2.07
C THR A 78 -3.57 -19.70 -2.29
N LEU A 79 -2.42 -19.23 -2.77
CA LEU A 79 -2.20 -17.87 -3.23
C LEU A 79 -2.10 -17.85 -4.75
N TYR A 80 -2.85 -16.94 -5.38
CA TYR A 80 -2.69 -16.59 -6.78
C TYR A 80 -2.05 -15.22 -6.89
N LEU A 81 -0.89 -15.14 -7.53
CA LEU A 81 -0.26 -13.88 -7.91
C LEU A 81 -0.61 -13.56 -9.36
N ARG A 82 -1.41 -12.49 -9.56
CA ARG A 82 -2.01 -12.15 -10.85
C ARG A 82 -1.61 -10.75 -11.28
N GLY A 83 -1.26 -10.58 -12.55
CA GLY A 83 -0.92 -9.26 -13.06
C GLY A 83 -0.29 -9.25 -14.42
N SER A 84 0.45 -8.17 -14.69
CA SER A 84 1.35 -8.03 -15.81
C SER A 84 2.78 -7.88 -15.28
N GLN A 85 3.73 -8.55 -15.92
CA GLN A 85 5.15 -8.42 -15.64
C GLN A 85 5.94 -8.42 -16.96
N ASN A 86 6.70 -7.37 -17.23
CA ASN A 86 7.38 -7.16 -18.50
C ASN A 86 6.41 -7.27 -19.71
N GLY A 87 5.21 -6.73 -19.58
CA GLY A 87 4.16 -6.75 -20.59
C GLY A 87 3.48 -8.12 -20.79
N GLN A 88 3.84 -9.15 -20.02
CA GLN A 88 3.24 -10.48 -20.11
C GLN A 88 2.25 -10.73 -18.96
N LYS A 89 1.13 -11.39 -19.28
CA LYS A 89 0.15 -11.81 -18.29
C LYS A 89 0.74 -12.89 -17.39
N VAL A 90 0.65 -12.71 -16.09
CA VAL A 90 1.06 -13.67 -15.05
C VAL A 90 -0.17 -14.12 -14.25
N ASP A 91 -0.30 -15.43 -14.03
CA ASP A 91 -1.30 -16.05 -13.16
C ASP A 91 -0.62 -17.24 -12.46
N ASP A 92 0.19 -16.92 -11.44
CA ASP A 92 1.00 -17.90 -10.73
C ASP A 92 0.24 -18.40 -9.51
N LYS A 93 0.24 -19.74 -9.33
CA LYS A 93 -0.36 -20.43 -8.19
C LYS A 93 0.72 -20.96 -7.27
N ARG A 94 0.60 -20.66 -5.97
CA ARG A 94 1.42 -21.23 -4.92
C ARG A 94 0.54 -21.67 -3.75
N VAL A 95 0.79 -22.86 -3.20
CA VAL A 95 0.21 -23.24 -1.91
C VAL A 95 1.19 -22.77 -0.83
N ILE A 96 0.76 -21.85 0.00
CA ILE A 96 1.54 -21.34 1.12
C ILE A 96 1.53 -22.38 2.23
N SER A 97 2.72 -22.77 2.65
CA SER A 97 2.97 -23.74 3.72
C SER A 97 3.84 -23.17 4.85
N ALA A 98 4.18 -21.88 4.79
CA ALA A 98 4.96 -21.21 5.82
C ALA A 98 4.22 -21.08 7.15
N VAL A 99 2.89 -21.05 7.16
CA VAL A 99 2.08 -20.91 8.38
C VAL A 99 1.98 -22.27 9.09
N SER A 100 2.18 -22.29 10.42
CA SER A 100 1.98 -23.49 11.24
C SER A 100 0.57 -23.57 11.83
N ARG A 101 0.12 -22.48 12.40
CA ARG A 101 -1.16 -22.36 13.10
C ARG A 101 -1.57 -20.90 13.27
N CYS A 102 -2.83 -20.69 13.66
CA CYS A 102 -3.31 -19.41 14.13
C CYS A 102 -3.77 -19.53 15.60
N VAL A 103 -3.49 -18.51 16.40
CA VAL A 103 -3.91 -18.42 17.80
C VAL A 103 -4.92 -17.28 17.94
N ASN A 104 -6.08 -17.56 18.51
CA ASN A 104 -7.00 -16.54 18.98
C ASN A 104 -6.62 -16.14 20.42
N PRO A 105 -6.01 -14.97 20.64
CA PRO A 105 -5.51 -14.58 21.96
C PRO A 105 -6.64 -14.34 22.97
N TYR A 106 -7.87 -14.15 22.52
CA TYR A 106 -9.03 -13.94 23.40
C TYR A 106 -9.55 -15.23 24.04
N GLY A 107 -9.15 -16.38 23.51
CA GLY A 107 -9.41 -17.70 24.10
C GLY A 107 -8.17 -18.39 24.65
N ASP A 108 -7.01 -18.13 24.05
CA ASP A 108 -5.75 -18.86 24.28
C ASP A 108 -4.55 -17.92 24.45
N TRP A 109 -4.65 -16.88 25.28
CA TRP A 109 -3.56 -15.91 25.48
C TRP A 109 -2.25 -16.58 25.95
N ASP A 110 -2.33 -17.59 26.78
CA ASP A 110 -1.18 -18.34 27.27
C ASP A 110 -0.34 -18.96 26.14
N LYS A 111 -0.95 -19.39 25.05
CA LYS A 111 -0.23 -19.92 23.87
C LYS A 111 0.63 -18.86 23.18
N VAL A 112 0.19 -17.60 23.19
CA VAL A 112 0.99 -16.48 22.67
C VAL A 112 2.19 -16.22 23.58
N LEU A 113 1.98 -16.26 24.90
CA LEU A 113 3.05 -16.07 25.88
C LEU A 113 4.03 -17.24 25.91
N GLU A 114 3.59 -18.48 25.68
CA GLU A 114 4.47 -19.65 25.51
C GLU A 114 5.39 -19.46 24.30
N LEU A 115 4.84 -19.03 23.16
CA LEU A 115 5.64 -18.75 21.96
C LEU A 115 6.66 -17.62 22.22
N ALA A 116 6.29 -16.58 22.98
CA ALA A 116 7.21 -15.50 23.36
C ALA A 116 8.47 -16.01 24.09
N LYS A 117 8.36 -17.10 24.83
CA LYS A 117 9.44 -17.74 25.60
C LYS A 117 10.28 -18.75 24.80
N SER A 118 9.91 -19.02 23.55
CA SER A 118 10.63 -19.92 22.65
C SER A 118 12.00 -19.36 22.28
N ASP A 119 13.01 -20.26 22.25
CA ASP A 119 14.34 -19.93 21.74
C ASP A 119 14.35 -19.79 20.20
N ASP A 120 13.42 -20.44 19.53
CA ASP A 120 13.31 -20.43 18.07
C ASP A 120 12.70 -19.12 17.55
N LEU A 121 11.95 -18.36 18.38
CA LEU A 121 11.30 -17.12 17.95
C LEU A 121 12.33 -16.02 17.69
N GLU A 122 12.40 -15.56 16.43
CA GLU A 122 13.39 -14.59 15.96
C GLU A 122 12.74 -13.28 15.47
N ILE A 123 11.50 -13.33 14.96
CA ILE A 123 10.86 -12.21 14.26
C ILE A 123 9.42 -12.06 14.75
N ILE A 124 8.99 -10.79 14.94
CA ILE A 124 7.57 -10.44 15.09
C ILE A 124 7.18 -9.55 13.90
N VAL A 125 6.08 -9.87 13.26
CA VAL A 125 5.47 -9.07 12.17
C VAL A 125 4.14 -8.53 12.62
N SER A 126 3.75 -7.33 12.19
CA SER A 126 2.42 -6.79 12.44
C SER A 126 1.82 -6.08 11.23
N ASN A 127 0.51 -6.21 11.07
CA ASN A 127 -0.33 -5.32 10.28
C ASN A 127 -1.73 -5.30 10.92
N THR A 128 -1.89 -4.39 11.86
CA THR A 128 -3.10 -4.23 12.69
C THR A 128 -3.97 -3.05 12.23
N THR A 129 -3.83 -2.65 10.96
CA THR A 129 -4.40 -1.46 10.30
C THR A 129 -3.79 -0.14 10.79
N GLU A 130 -4.17 0.97 10.15
CA GLU A 130 -3.70 2.31 10.51
C GLU A 130 -4.09 2.70 11.95
N ALA A 131 -5.15 2.12 12.49
CA ALA A 131 -5.63 2.36 13.85
C ALA A 131 -4.99 1.45 14.90
N GLY A 132 -4.15 0.48 14.50
CA GLY A 132 -3.64 -0.55 15.42
C GLY A 132 -2.45 -0.10 16.26
N ILE A 133 -1.58 0.77 15.73
CA ILE A 133 -0.43 1.31 16.48
C ILE A 133 -0.86 2.60 17.21
N VAL A 134 -1.64 2.44 18.25
CA VAL A 134 -2.13 3.53 19.11
C VAL A 134 -1.93 3.14 20.57
N TYR A 135 -1.45 4.10 21.36
CA TYR A 135 -1.42 3.94 22.81
C TYR A 135 -2.83 3.98 23.38
N ASP A 136 -3.17 2.97 24.17
CA ASP A 136 -4.46 2.87 24.85
C ASP A 136 -4.25 2.90 26.38
N PRO A 137 -4.65 3.99 27.06
CA PRO A 137 -4.49 4.13 28.53
C PRO A 137 -5.39 3.17 29.33
N GLU A 138 -6.42 2.59 28.71
CA GLU A 138 -7.33 1.63 29.36
C GLU A 138 -6.81 0.21 29.31
N SER A 139 -5.77 -0.07 28.53
CA SER A 139 -5.10 -1.36 28.52
C SER A 139 -4.35 -1.57 29.83
N ALA A 140 -4.66 -2.66 30.56
CA ALA A 140 -3.97 -3.04 31.78
C ALA A 140 -3.04 -4.23 31.56
N PHE A 141 -1.96 -4.29 32.35
CA PHE A 141 -0.92 -5.32 32.21
C PHE A 141 -1.44 -6.73 32.52
N ASP A 142 -2.38 -6.86 33.42
CA ASP A 142 -2.99 -8.13 33.86
C ASP A 142 -4.20 -8.57 33.03
N GLN A 143 -4.56 -7.83 32.01
CA GLN A 143 -5.56 -8.28 31.03
C GLN A 143 -5.01 -9.43 30.17
N ALA A 144 -5.87 -10.38 29.83
CA ALA A 144 -5.50 -11.56 29.06
C ALA A 144 -6.44 -11.79 27.87
N PRO A 145 -6.19 -11.18 26.69
CA PRO A 145 -5.08 -10.26 26.37
C PRO A 145 -5.39 -8.80 26.74
N PRO A 146 -4.37 -7.91 26.79
CA PRO A 146 -4.59 -6.46 26.78
C PRO A 146 -5.36 -5.97 25.55
N ASN A 147 -6.02 -4.81 25.65
CA ASN A 147 -6.92 -4.32 24.58
C ASN A 147 -6.16 -3.98 23.28
N SER A 148 -5.17 -3.09 23.35
CA SER A 148 -4.46 -2.63 22.15
C SER A 148 -3.33 -3.56 21.71
N PHE A 149 -2.95 -3.50 20.42
CA PHE A 149 -1.81 -4.27 19.91
C PHE A 149 -0.49 -3.87 20.60
N PRO A 150 -0.13 -2.58 20.76
CA PRO A 150 1.10 -2.22 21.48
C PRO A 150 1.12 -2.73 22.94
N ALA A 151 -0.03 -2.76 23.61
CA ALA A 151 -0.15 -3.32 24.94
C ALA A 151 0.09 -4.85 24.96
N LYS A 152 -0.52 -5.59 24.02
CA LYS A 152 -0.26 -7.03 23.82
C LYS A 152 1.22 -7.31 23.59
N LEU A 153 1.84 -6.53 22.69
CA LEU A 153 3.27 -6.65 22.37
C LEU A 153 4.13 -6.35 23.60
N THR A 154 3.78 -5.37 24.41
CA THR A 154 4.53 -5.06 25.64
C THR A 154 4.52 -6.23 26.62
N VAL A 155 3.38 -6.89 26.80
CA VAL A 155 3.30 -8.10 27.65
C VAL A 155 4.12 -9.26 27.05
N VAL A 156 4.03 -9.49 25.74
CA VAL A 156 4.83 -10.51 25.02
C VAL A 156 6.33 -10.28 25.23
N LEU A 157 6.79 -9.05 25.06
CA LEU A 157 8.19 -8.69 25.26
C LEU A 157 8.62 -8.82 26.73
N TYR A 158 7.74 -8.48 27.68
CA TYR A 158 8.02 -8.59 29.10
C TYR A 158 8.18 -10.07 29.53
N GLU A 159 7.30 -10.95 29.06
CA GLU A 159 7.41 -12.37 29.33
C GLU A 159 8.68 -12.99 28.71
N ARG A 160 9.06 -12.52 27.52
CA ARG A 160 10.32 -12.92 26.86
C ARG A 160 11.54 -12.46 27.66
N PHE A 161 11.54 -11.20 28.11
CA PHE A 161 12.59 -10.65 28.99
C PHE A 161 12.73 -11.44 30.29
N LYS A 162 11.61 -11.71 31.00
CA LYS A 162 11.60 -12.49 32.22
C LYS A 162 12.12 -13.93 32.04
N ALA A 163 11.91 -14.49 30.87
CA ALA A 163 12.43 -15.80 30.47
C ALA A 163 13.92 -15.78 30.10
N GLY A 164 14.58 -14.61 30.16
CA GLY A 164 16.00 -14.45 29.82
C GLY A 164 16.32 -14.67 28.34
N LYS A 165 15.35 -14.43 27.45
CA LYS A 165 15.52 -14.65 26.02
C LYS A 165 16.14 -13.44 25.34
N LYS A 166 16.83 -13.69 24.22
CA LYS A 166 17.43 -12.64 23.38
C LYS A 166 16.38 -11.71 22.78
N GLY A 167 16.80 -10.48 22.46
CA GLY A 167 16.00 -9.53 21.68
C GLY A 167 15.58 -10.07 20.32
N ILE A 168 14.59 -9.45 19.71
CA ILE A 168 13.87 -9.92 18.54
C ILE A 168 13.73 -8.78 17.52
N VAL A 169 13.50 -9.13 16.26
CA VAL A 169 13.25 -8.15 15.19
C VAL A 169 11.74 -7.94 15.04
N MET A 170 11.26 -6.70 15.17
CA MET A 170 9.87 -6.31 14.87
C MET A 170 9.80 -5.65 13.51
N LEU A 171 8.93 -6.17 12.65
CA LEU A 171 8.66 -5.67 11.29
C LEU A 171 7.23 -5.14 11.21
N SER A 172 7.06 -3.83 11.36
CA SER A 172 5.75 -3.19 11.31
C SER A 172 5.33 -2.93 9.86
N CYS A 173 4.18 -3.43 9.44
CA CYS A 173 3.64 -3.31 8.08
C CYS A 173 2.40 -2.41 7.99
N GLU A 174 2.03 -1.72 9.05
CA GLU A 174 0.91 -0.78 9.09
C GLU A 174 1.19 0.43 8.19
N LEU A 175 0.14 0.94 7.51
CA LEU A 175 0.25 2.07 6.57
C LEU A 175 0.27 3.43 7.29
N ILE A 176 1.17 3.58 8.27
CA ILE A 176 1.43 4.83 8.97
C ILE A 176 2.91 5.21 8.85
N ASP A 177 3.19 6.50 8.98
CA ASP A 177 4.56 7.01 8.95
C ASP A 177 5.35 6.55 10.17
N ASN A 178 6.59 6.07 9.94
CA ASN A 178 7.49 5.60 10.99
C ASN A 178 6.87 4.52 11.89
N ASN A 179 6.10 3.60 11.30
CA ASN A 179 5.31 2.58 12.00
C ASN A 179 6.10 1.84 13.10
N GLY A 180 7.33 1.42 12.86
CA GLY A 180 8.19 0.78 13.89
C GLY A 180 8.58 1.71 15.02
N LYS A 181 8.90 2.98 14.70
CA LYS A 181 9.25 3.99 15.73
C LYS A 181 8.02 4.37 16.58
N GLU A 182 6.85 4.49 15.96
CA GLU A 182 5.60 4.76 16.67
C GLU A 182 5.20 3.57 17.57
N LEU A 183 5.39 2.33 17.10
CA LEU A 183 5.17 1.14 17.91
C LEU A 183 6.09 1.14 19.15
N LEU A 184 7.39 1.43 18.98
CA LEU A 184 8.33 1.52 20.09
C LEU A 184 7.93 2.61 21.10
N LYS A 185 7.45 3.76 20.66
CA LYS A 185 6.93 4.82 21.54
C LYS A 185 5.76 4.32 22.37
N CYS A 186 4.81 3.61 21.76
CA CYS A 186 3.67 3.04 22.49
C CYS A 186 4.12 2.02 23.54
N VAL A 187 5.05 1.11 23.17
CA VAL A 187 5.61 0.13 24.10
C VAL A 187 6.31 0.81 25.27
N ASN A 188 7.18 1.80 25.02
CA ASN A 188 7.86 2.53 26.08
C ASN A 188 6.88 3.25 27.02
N ARG A 189 5.79 3.77 26.49
CA ARG A 189 4.74 4.41 27.31
C ARG A 189 4.03 3.41 28.22
N HIS A 190 3.71 2.19 27.72
CA HIS A 190 3.18 1.12 28.57
C HIS A 190 4.17 0.67 29.64
N ILE A 191 5.48 0.64 29.34
CA ILE A 191 6.53 0.35 30.35
C ILE A 191 6.48 1.36 31.50
N ASP A 192 6.33 2.65 31.19
CA ASP A 192 6.21 3.72 32.19
C ASP A 192 4.95 3.56 33.05
N ASP A 193 3.80 3.45 32.40
CA ASP A 193 2.51 3.42 33.07
C ASP A 193 2.34 2.15 33.94
N TRP A 194 2.83 1.03 33.46
CA TRP A 194 2.79 -0.24 34.20
C TRP A 194 3.98 -0.45 35.15
N LYS A 195 4.94 0.50 35.18
CA LYS A 195 6.13 0.49 36.05
C LYS A 195 6.93 -0.81 35.94
N LEU A 196 7.18 -1.26 34.71
CA LEU A 196 7.85 -2.54 34.43
C LEU A 196 9.37 -2.54 34.69
N GLY A 197 9.96 -1.39 35.03
CA GLY A 197 11.35 -1.26 35.47
C GLY A 197 12.33 -0.89 34.35
N GLU A 198 13.47 -0.28 34.77
CA GLU A 198 14.49 0.23 33.84
C GLU A 198 15.28 -0.89 33.13
N ASP A 199 15.48 -2.04 33.74
CA ASP A 199 16.17 -3.17 33.10
C ASP A 199 15.39 -3.69 31.90
N PHE A 200 14.07 -3.76 32.03
CA PHE A 200 13.20 -4.13 30.89
C PHE A 200 13.19 -3.08 29.81
N ARG A 201 13.08 -1.78 30.20
CA ARG A 201 13.17 -0.67 29.25
C ARG A 201 14.48 -0.73 28.46
N LYS A 202 15.60 -0.93 29.15
CA LYS A 202 16.91 -1.04 28.52
C LYS A 202 16.95 -2.21 27.54
N TRP A 203 16.48 -3.39 27.97
CA TRP A 203 16.41 -4.56 27.10
C TRP A 203 15.53 -4.33 25.86
N VAL A 204 14.36 -3.65 26.00
CA VAL A 204 13.49 -3.32 24.88
C VAL A 204 14.19 -2.44 23.86
N ASN A 205 14.92 -1.41 24.33
CA ASN A 205 15.50 -0.39 23.44
C ASN A 205 16.88 -0.76 22.88
N GLU A 206 17.64 -1.63 23.55
CA GLU A 206 19.02 -1.97 23.17
C GLU A 206 19.15 -3.35 22.51
N GLU A 207 18.33 -4.33 22.89
CA GLU A 207 18.45 -5.68 22.36
C GLU A 207 17.44 -6.01 21.26
N ASN A 208 16.36 -5.24 21.13
CA ASN A 208 15.35 -5.44 20.11
C ASN A 208 15.50 -4.41 18.97
N ILE A 209 15.06 -4.80 17.79
CA ILE A 209 15.10 -3.93 16.61
C ILE A 209 13.66 -3.67 16.15
N PHE A 210 13.20 -2.42 16.30
CA PHE A 210 11.90 -1.97 15.82
C PHE A 210 12.06 -1.32 14.44
N CYS A 211 11.71 -2.07 13.41
CA CYS A 211 11.86 -1.64 12.02
C CYS A 211 10.61 -0.89 11.53
N SER A 212 10.81 0.35 11.08
CA SER A 212 9.82 1.00 10.22
C SER A 212 9.89 0.41 8.83
N THR A 213 8.75 0.09 8.22
CA THR A 213 8.75 -0.51 6.88
C THR A 213 7.80 0.18 5.93
N LEU A 214 8.09 0.02 4.64
CA LEU A 214 7.21 0.36 3.53
C LEU A 214 6.84 -0.91 2.79
N VAL A 215 5.56 -1.21 2.75
CA VAL A 215 5.01 -2.34 2.01
C VAL A 215 4.29 -1.84 0.76
N ASP A 216 4.41 -2.58 -0.35
CA ASP A 216 3.71 -2.26 -1.59
C ASP A 216 3.38 -3.54 -2.37
N ARG A 217 2.16 -3.99 -2.27
CA ARG A 217 1.48 -5.00 -3.08
C ARG A 217 -0.02 -4.71 -3.03
N ILE A 218 -0.70 -4.71 -4.16
CA ILE A 218 -2.16 -4.68 -4.17
C ILE A 218 -2.66 -6.10 -3.91
N VAL A 219 -3.47 -6.24 -2.87
CA VAL A 219 -4.08 -7.51 -2.48
C VAL A 219 -5.59 -7.35 -2.50
N PRO A 220 -6.27 -7.72 -3.60
CA PRO A 220 -7.73 -7.73 -3.67
C PRO A 220 -8.35 -8.70 -2.65
N GLY A 221 -7.58 -9.68 -2.24
CA GLY A 221 -7.98 -10.66 -1.24
C GLY A 221 -8.85 -11.78 -1.82
N ARG A 222 -9.77 -12.27 -1.01
CA ARG A 222 -10.62 -13.41 -1.35
C ARG A 222 -11.43 -13.19 -2.63
N ILE A 223 -11.43 -14.20 -3.50
CA ILE A 223 -12.25 -14.22 -4.72
C ILE A 223 -13.73 -14.26 -4.33
N ARG A 224 -14.53 -13.32 -4.86
CA ARG A 224 -15.97 -13.20 -4.56
C ARG A 224 -16.86 -13.83 -5.62
N ASP A 225 -16.33 -14.09 -6.81
CA ASP A 225 -17.06 -14.75 -7.90
C ASP A 225 -17.16 -16.24 -7.63
N ASN A 226 -18.35 -16.72 -7.34
CA ASN A 226 -18.61 -18.13 -7.04
C ASN A 226 -18.29 -19.06 -8.22
N ALA A 227 -18.44 -18.60 -9.46
CA ALA A 227 -18.09 -19.41 -10.64
C ALA A 227 -16.57 -19.60 -10.75
N GLU A 228 -15.80 -18.55 -10.49
CA GLU A 228 -14.34 -18.62 -10.44
C GLU A 228 -13.86 -19.50 -9.26
N VAL A 229 -14.45 -19.36 -8.08
CA VAL A 229 -14.14 -20.22 -6.92
C VAL A 229 -14.36 -21.70 -7.26
N ALA A 230 -15.51 -22.05 -7.87
CA ALA A 230 -15.82 -23.42 -8.27
C ALA A 230 -14.82 -23.94 -9.34
N ARG A 231 -14.51 -23.12 -10.32
CA ARG A 231 -13.52 -23.45 -11.38
C ARG A 231 -12.13 -23.73 -10.78
N LEU A 232 -11.69 -22.89 -9.84
CA LEU A 232 -10.39 -23.07 -9.18
C LEU A 232 -10.37 -24.32 -8.31
N ALA A 233 -11.44 -24.59 -7.56
CA ALA A 233 -11.56 -25.80 -6.76
C ALA A 233 -11.46 -27.06 -7.63
N GLU A 234 -12.15 -27.10 -8.77
CA GLU A 234 -12.07 -28.20 -9.74
C GLU A 234 -10.64 -28.35 -10.30
N ALA A 235 -10.02 -27.25 -10.73
CA ALA A 235 -8.66 -27.26 -11.26
C ALA A 235 -7.60 -27.67 -10.22
N ASN A 236 -7.83 -27.35 -8.95
CA ASN A 236 -6.92 -27.68 -7.85
C ASN A 236 -7.12 -29.10 -7.30
N GLY A 237 -8.31 -29.69 -7.46
CA GLY A 237 -8.70 -30.95 -6.85
C GLY A 237 -9.05 -30.87 -5.35
N TYR A 238 -9.22 -29.65 -4.81
CA TYR A 238 -9.61 -29.39 -3.41
C TYR A 238 -10.38 -28.08 -3.28
N ASP A 239 -11.13 -27.95 -2.18
CA ASP A 239 -11.78 -26.71 -1.78
C ASP A 239 -10.88 -25.91 -0.83
N ASP A 240 -10.76 -24.61 -1.08
CA ASP A 240 -9.91 -23.72 -0.28
C ASP A 240 -10.61 -22.37 0.00
N PRO A 241 -11.39 -22.28 1.09
CA PRO A 241 -12.05 -21.05 1.48
C PRO A 241 -11.09 -19.93 1.93
N LEU A 242 -9.80 -20.24 2.14
CA LEU A 242 -8.74 -19.26 2.43
C LEU A 242 -8.01 -18.78 1.17
N THR A 243 -8.38 -19.26 -0.02
CA THR A 243 -7.76 -18.78 -1.27
C THR A 243 -7.63 -17.27 -1.28
N ASP A 244 -6.41 -16.80 -1.57
CA ASP A 244 -6.08 -15.38 -1.59
C ASP A 244 -5.53 -14.96 -2.95
N VAL A 245 -5.69 -13.69 -3.29
CA VAL A 245 -5.17 -13.11 -4.53
C VAL A 245 -4.37 -11.86 -4.22
N GLY A 246 -3.16 -11.80 -4.76
CA GLY A 246 -2.30 -10.62 -4.77
C GLY A 246 -1.87 -10.27 -6.18
N GLU A 247 -1.41 -9.04 -6.40
CA GLU A 247 -0.70 -8.72 -7.64
C GLU A 247 0.69 -9.36 -7.64
N VAL A 248 1.22 -9.65 -8.84
CA VAL A 248 2.56 -10.22 -9.00
C VAL A 248 3.66 -9.29 -8.48
N PHE A 249 3.45 -7.98 -8.59
CA PHE A 249 4.36 -6.99 -8.02
C PHE A 249 4.36 -7.05 -6.50
N GLY A 250 5.54 -6.88 -5.90
CA GLY A 250 5.70 -6.73 -4.47
C GLY A 250 7.02 -6.03 -4.15
N VAL A 251 7.02 -5.14 -3.16
CA VAL A 251 8.22 -4.51 -2.61
C VAL A 251 8.05 -4.32 -1.11
N TRP A 252 9.05 -4.75 -0.36
CA TRP A 252 9.15 -4.51 1.08
C TRP A 252 10.46 -3.81 1.40
N VAL A 253 10.39 -2.55 1.84
CA VAL A 253 11.56 -1.79 2.27
C VAL A 253 11.54 -1.72 3.79
N ILE A 254 12.60 -2.20 4.41
CA ILE A 254 12.76 -2.33 5.86
C ILE A 254 13.86 -1.36 6.32
N GLU A 255 13.52 -0.41 7.20
CA GLU A 255 14.50 0.45 7.84
C GLU A 255 15.14 -0.30 9.01
N GLY A 256 16.46 -0.44 8.97
CA GLY A 256 17.17 -1.16 10.01
C GLY A 256 18.68 -0.89 10.04
N PRO A 257 19.37 -1.35 11.08
CA PRO A 257 20.81 -1.18 11.20
C PRO A 257 21.58 -2.04 10.20
N ASP A 258 22.82 -1.69 9.98
CA ASP A 258 23.76 -2.50 9.18
C ASP A 258 23.83 -3.94 9.68
N GLY A 259 23.85 -4.88 8.77
CA GLY A 259 23.86 -6.32 9.06
C GLY A 259 22.49 -6.95 9.35
N LEU A 260 21.40 -6.17 9.44
CA LEU A 260 20.07 -6.74 9.60
C LEU A 260 19.68 -7.62 8.40
N GLU A 261 20.13 -7.27 7.20
CA GLU A 261 19.84 -8.01 5.98
C GLU A 261 20.32 -9.47 6.06
N ASP A 262 21.44 -9.73 6.76
CA ASP A 262 21.98 -11.08 6.95
C ASP A 262 21.17 -11.91 7.96
N ARG A 263 20.41 -11.26 8.84
CA ARG A 263 19.50 -11.89 9.80
C ARG A 263 18.15 -12.25 9.19
N LEU A 264 17.78 -11.61 8.07
CA LEU A 264 16.52 -11.83 7.37
C LEU A 264 16.78 -12.72 6.13
N PRO A 265 15.90 -13.69 5.84
CA PRO A 265 16.19 -14.67 4.79
C PRO A 265 15.87 -14.18 3.37
N PHE A 266 15.31 -12.99 3.23
CA PHE A 266 14.61 -12.56 2.02
C PHE A 266 15.53 -12.26 0.84
N LYS A 267 16.64 -11.56 1.06
CA LYS A 267 17.62 -11.25 0.00
C LYS A 267 18.21 -12.51 -0.61
N LYS A 268 18.62 -13.46 0.25
CA LYS A 268 19.15 -14.75 -0.18
C LYS A 268 18.12 -15.56 -0.97
N ALA A 269 16.84 -15.40 -0.66
CA ALA A 269 15.73 -16.02 -1.35
C ALA A 269 15.37 -15.35 -2.69
N GLY A 270 15.94 -14.17 -2.98
CA GLY A 270 15.59 -13.37 -4.16
C GLY A 270 14.22 -12.68 -4.06
N CYS A 271 13.69 -12.51 -2.84
CA CYS A 271 12.48 -11.75 -2.60
C CYS A 271 12.71 -10.26 -2.85
N PRO A 272 11.71 -9.49 -3.29
CA PRO A 272 11.80 -8.04 -3.49
C PRO A 272 11.76 -7.29 -2.15
N VAL A 273 12.71 -7.60 -1.28
CA VAL A 273 12.86 -7.05 0.07
C VAL A 273 14.23 -6.39 0.17
N MET A 274 14.25 -5.15 0.66
CA MET A 274 15.46 -4.35 0.86
C MET A 274 15.58 -3.92 2.31
N VAL A 275 16.77 -3.99 2.89
CA VAL A 275 17.10 -3.35 4.16
C VAL A 275 17.88 -2.07 3.87
N VAL A 276 17.42 -0.97 4.44
CA VAL A 276 17.95 0.38 4.19
C VAL A 276 18.11 1.15 5.49
N PRO A 277 19.01 2.14 5.57
CA PRO A 277 19.17 2.96 6.77
C PRO A 277 18.02 3.97 6.98
N ASP A 278 17.28 4.32 5.90
CA ASP A 278 16.15 5.26 5.93
C ASP A 278 15.13 4.89 4.85
N VAL A 279 13.88 4.67 5.26
CA VAL A 279 12.77 4.31 4.37
C VAL A 279 12.15 5.53 3.66
N THR A 280 12.44 6.75 4.15
CA THR A 280 11.81 7.99 3.67
C THR A 280 11.97 8.23 2.15
N PRO A 281 13.17 8.06 1.54
CA PRO A 281 13.33 8.23 0.10
C PRO A 281 12.45 7.28 -0.73
N TYR A 282 12.27 6.06 -0.27
CA TYR A 282 11.45 5.04 -0.95
C TYR A 282 9.95 5.35 -0.83
N LYS A 283 9.51 5.92 0.31
CA LYS A 283 8.15 6.47 0.44
C LYS A 283 7.91 7.60 -0.56
N LYS A 284 8.87 8.54 -0.67
CA LYS A 284 8.80 9.60 -1.69
C LYS A 284 8.72 9.03 -3.10
N ARG A 285 9.55 8.03 -3.44
CA ARG A 285 9.50 7.33 -4.73
C ARG A 285 8.11 6.78 -5.01
N LYS A 286 7.53 6.01 -4.08
CA LYS A 286 6.18 5.45 -4.22
C LYS A 286 5.13 6.54 -4.42
N VAL A 287 5.13 7.57 -3.57
CA VAL A 287 4.15 8.66 -3.63
C VAL A 287 4.26 9.43 -4.93
N ARG A 288 5.46 9.79 -5.37
CA ARG A 288 5.66 10.63 -6.56
C ARG A 288 5.52 9.85 -7.87
N ILE A 289 6.02 8.62 -7.96
CA ILE A 289 5.94 7.81 -9.18
C ILE A 289 4.57 7.12 -9.29
N LEU A 290 4.20 6.24 -8.34
CA LEU A 290 2.95 5.47 -8.44
C LEU A 290 1.72 6.36 -8.23
N ASN A 291 1.64 7.00 -7.06
CA ASN A 291 0.46 7.79 -6.70
C ASN A 291 0.40 9.09 -7.50
N GLY A 292 1.56 9.70 -7.78
CA GLY A 292 1.67 10.90 -8.60
C GLY A 292 1.28 10.65 -10.05
N ALA A 293 1.63 9.50 -10.64
CA ALA A 293 1.18 9.13 -11.98
C ALA A 293 -0.34 9.08 -12.07
N HIS A 294 -1.01 8.33 -11.19
CA HIS A 294 -2.47 8.28 -11.14
C HIS A 294 -3.08 9.69 -11.05
N THR A 295 -2.63 10.49 -10.08
CA THR A 295 -3.13 11.85 -9.88
C THR A 295 -2.84 12.76 -11.09
N GLY A 296 -1.74 12.50 -11.79
CA GLY A 296 -1.26 13.30 -12.91
C GLY A 296 -2.06 13.13 -14.21
N PHE A 297 -2.56 11.89 -14.48
CA PHE A 297 -3.25 11.66 -15.77
C PHE A 297 -4.74 11.33 -15.66
N VAL A 298 -5.20 10.76 -14.54
CA VAL A 298 -6.53 10.14 -14.44
C VAL A 298 -7.67 11.10 -14.74
N LEU A 299 -7.61 12.34 -14.23
CA LEU A 299 -8.72 13.28 -14.36
C LEU A 299 -8.89 13.77 -15.80
N GLY A 300 -7.80 14.09 -16.49
CA GLY A 300 -7.84 14.47 -17.90
C GLY A 300 -8.21 13.28 -18.80
N ALA A 301 -7.71 12.07 -18.50
CA ALA A 301 -8.09 10.86 -19.22
C ALA A 301 -9.59 10.57 -19.07
N TYR A 302 -10.16 10.78 -17.88
CA TYR A 302 -11.60 10.66 -17.67
C TYR A 302 -12.40 11.66 -18.54
N LEU A 303 -12.00 12.92 -18.58
CA LEU A 303 -12.60 13.93 -19.46
C LEU A 303 -12.44 13.59 -20.94
N ALA A 304 -11.35 12.91 -21.31
CA ALA A 304 -11.12 12.42 -22.69
C ALA A 304 -12.01 11.23 -23.09
N GLY A 305 -12.66 10.56 -22.12
CA GLY A 305 -13.61 9.49 -22.40
C GLY A 305 -13.20 8.10 -21.92
N TYR A 306 -12.07 7.97 -21.24
CA TYR A 306 -11.64 6.69 -20.62
C TYR A 306 -12.32 6.47 -19.28
N ASP A 307 -12.55 5.22 -18.92
CA ASP A 307 -13.19 4.84 -17.67
C ASP A 307 -12.29 4.03 -16.74
N ILE A 308 -11.32 3.28 -17.29
CA ILE A 308 -10.39 2.44 -16.53
C ILE A 308 -8.92 2.72 -16.89
N VAL A 309 -8.04 2.52 -15.91
CA VAL A 309 -6.59 2.78 -16.04
C VAL A 309 -5.96 1.98 -17.19
N ARG A 310 -6.34 0.70 -17.35
CA ARG A 310 -5.76 -0.16 -18.38
C ARG A 310 -6.01 0.37 -19.79
N ASP A 311 -7.19 0.91 -20.08
CA ASP A 311 -7.50 1.45 -21.39
C ASP A 311 -6.65 2.69 -21.71
N CYS A 312 -6.32 3.48 -20.67
CA CYS A 312 -5.36 4.58 -20.79
C CYS A 312 -3.96 4.13 -21.19
N MET A 313 -3.54 2.94 -20.74
CA MET A 313 -2.23 2.36 -21.07
C MET A 313 -2.16 1.82 -22.51
N HIS A 314 -3.29 1.67 -23.18
CA HIS A 314 -3.39 1.29 -24.59
C HIS A 314 -3.60 2.46 -25.55
N ASP A 315 -3.66 3.70 -25.04
CA ASP A 315 -3.69 4.92 -25.84
C ASP A 315 -2.31 5.56 -25.88
N ASP A 316 -1.75 5.72 -27.08
CA ASP A 316 -0.38 6.25 -27.28
C ASP A 316 -0.19 7.66 -26.70
N THR A 317 -1.23 8.50 -26.70
CA THR A 317 -1.14 9.88 -26.18
C THR A 317 -1.13 9.87 -24.65
N VAL A 318 -2.06 9.13 -24.00
CA VAL A 318 -2.13 9.08 -22.54
C VAL A 318 -0.92 8.39 -21.96
N LEU A 319 -0.51 7.26 -22.55
CA LEU A 319 0.71 6.54 -22.15
C LEU A 319 1.96 7.39 -22.36
N GLY A 320 2.09 8.04 -23.53
CA GLY A 320 3.21 8.95 -23.83
C GLY A 320 3.29 10.11 -22.83
N TYR A 321 2.13 10.73 -22.53
CA TYR A 321 2.04 11.80 -21.54
C TYR A 321 2.46 11.34 -20.13
N MET A 322 1.95 10.21 -19.68
CA MET A 322 2.33 9.64 -18.37
C MET A 322 3.84 9.33 -18.34
N ASN A 323 4.39 8.75 -19.40
CA ASN A 323 5.80 8.42 -19.49
C ASN A 323 6.67 9.68 -19.44
N LYS A 324 6.36 10.69 -20.24
CA LYS A 324 7.09 11.96 -20.21
C LYS A 324 7.05 12.59 -18.82
N MET A 325 5.88 12.64 -18.20
CA MET A 325 5.74 13.14 -16.83
C MET A 325 6.63 12.38 -15.85
N LEU A 326 6.64 11.03 -15.90
CA LEU A 326 7.43 10.21 -14.99
C LEU A 326 8.93 10.34 -15.25
N TYR A 327 9.37 10.15 -16.50
CA TYR A 327 10.80 10.05 -16.81
C TYR A 327 11.50 11.39 -16.93
N GLU A 328 10.80 12.46 -17.35
CA GLU A 328 11.42 13.77 -17.58
C GLU A 328 11.10 14.80 -16.49
N GLU A 329 9.99 14.65 -15.76
CA GLU A 329 9.58 15.65 -14.76
C GLU A 329 9.65 15.11 -13.31
N VAL A 330 9.26 13.87 -13.05
CA VAL A 330 9.22 13.30 -11.69
C VAL A 330 10.58 12.71 -11.27
N ILE A 331 11.10 11.75 -12.04
CA ILE A 331 12.32 11.02 -11.69
C ILE A 331 13.53 11.95 -11.50
N PRO A 332 13.75 12.98 -12.32
CA PRO A 332 14.88 13.90 -12.12
C PRO A 332 14.89 14.59 -10.75
N THR A 333 13.72 14.83 -10.15
CA THR A 333 13.60 15.53 -8.85
C THR A 333 13.80 14.62 -7.63
N LEU A 334 13.79 13.30 -7.81
CA LEU A 334 13.88 12.36 -6.68
C LEU A 334 15.32 12.20 -6.16
N PRO A 335 15.55 12.17 -4.84
CA PRO A 335 16.88 12.00 -4.24
C PRO A 335 17.31 10.52 -4.14
N LEU A 336 17.05 9.73 -5.19
CA LEU A 336 17.37 8.30 -5.29
C LEU A 336 18.12 8.02 -6.58
N ASP A 337 18.72 6.83 -6.68
CA ASP A 337 19.31 6.34 -7.92
C ASP A 337 18.28 6.39 -9.05
N LYS A 338 18.68 6.99 -10.17
CA LYS A 338 17.75 7.23 -11.28
C LYS A 338 17.36 5.95 -12.00
N GLU A 339 18.23 4.96 -12.04
CA GLU A 339 17.93 3.68 -12.67
C GLU A 339 16.95 2.87 -11.82
N ASP A 340 17.10 2.89 -10.48
CA ASP A 340 16.14 2.30 -9.57
C ASP A 340 14.76 2.96 -9.70
N CYS A 341 14.71 4.29 -9.82
CA CYS A 341 13.45 5.01 -10.06
C CYS A 341 12.81 4.64 -11.42
N LYS A 342 13.60 4.47 -12.48
CA LYS A 342 13.09 4.04 -13.80
C LYS A 342 12.54 2.62 -13.76
N ASN A 343 13.26 1.70 -13.10
CA ASN A 343 12.80 0.33 -12.92
C ASN A 343 11.48 0.28 -12.15
N PHE A 344 11.33 1.11 -11.11
CA PHE A 344 10.08 1.24 -10.39
C PHE A 344 8.96 1.83 -11.24
N ALA A 345 9.24 2.84 -12.08
CA ALA A 345 8.27 3.41 -13.01
C ALA A 345 7.81 2.40 -14.07
N ALA A 346 8.71 1.57 -14.60
CA ALA A 346 8.36 0.49 -15.52
C ALA A 346 7.44 -0.55 -14.84
N ALA A 347 7.74 -0.93 -13.59
CA ALA A 347 6.86 -1.81 -12.82
C ALA A 347 5.48 -1.18 -12.55
N VAL A 348 5.41 0.13 -12.35
CA VAL A 348 4.13 0.86 -12.22
C VAL A 348 3.30 0.78 -13.51
N GLN A 349 3.93 0.88 -14.69
CA GLN A 349 3.22 0.70 -15.97
C GLN A 349 2.65 -0.71 -16.10
N ASP A 350 3.41 -1.75 -15.75
CA ASP A 350 2.91 -3.12 -15.73
C ASP A 350 1.70 -3.28 -14.81
N ARG A 351 1.75 -2.65 -13.62
CA ARG A 351 0.62 -2.65 -12.66
C ARG A 351 -0.62 -1.97 -13.23
N PHE A 352 -0.45 -0.85 -13.93
CA PHE A 352 -1.55 -0.11 -14.57
C PHE A 352 -2.16 -0.91 -15.74
N ASN A 353 -1.37 -1.72 -16.41
CA ASN A 353 -1.80 -2.61 -17.48
C ASN A 353 -2.29 -3.99 -16.99
N ASN A 354 -2.59 -4.16 -15.71
CA ASN A 354 -3.00 -5.43 -15.12
C ASN A 354 -4.32 -5.93 -15.75
N PRO A 355 -4.32 -7.09 -16.47
CA PRO A 355 -5.50 -7.61 -17.16
C PRO A 355 -6.57 -8.20 -16.23
N PHE A 356 -6.26 -8.37 -14.95
CA PHE A 356 -7.20 -8.93 -13.97
C PHE A 356 -7.93 -7.85 -13.15
N VAL A 357 -7.57 -6.57 -13.30
CA VAL A 357 -8.14 -5.47 -12.54
C VAL A 357 -8.70 -4.40 -13.46
N ASN A 358 -9.96 -4.10 -13.34
CA ASN A 358 -10.57 -2.92 -13.94
C ASN A 358 -10.55 -1.77 -12.93
N HIS A 359 -9.41 -1.07 -12.87
CA HIS A 359 -9.24 0.05 -11.93
C HIS A 359 -9.93 1.30 -12.50
N GLU A 360 -11.09 1.63 -11.96
CA GLU A 360 -11.91 2.75 -12.41
C GLU A 360 -11.24 4.09 -12.12
N LEU A 361 -11.18 4.98 -13.11
CA LEU A 361 -10.62 6.32 -12.96
C LEU A 361 -11.38 7.14 -11.91
N MET A 362 -12.70 6.95 -11.83
CA MET A 362 -13.54 7.62 -10.83
C MET A 362 -13.23 7.20 -9.40
N SER A 363 -12.86 5.95 -9.16
CA SER A 363 -12.42 5.51 -7.82
C SER A 363 -11.10 6.17 -7.39
N ILE A 364 -10.25 6.52 -8.36
CA ILE A 364 -8.99 7.24 -8.13
C ILE A 364 -9.23 8.74 -7.94
N SER A 365 -10.27 9.29 -8.55
CA SER A 365 -10.55 10.74 -8.55
C SER A 365 -10.99 11.31 -7.19
N LEU A 366 -11.31 10.45 -6.21
CA LEU A 366 -11.75 10.87 -4.88
C LEU A 366 -10.70 11.74 -4.19
N ASN A 367 -11.11 12.88 -3.62
CA ASN A 367 -10.23 13.81 -2.88
C ASN A 367 -9.00 14.26 -3.69
N SER A 368 -9.20 14.59 -4.96
CA SER A 368 -8.07 14.93 -5.86
C SER A 368 -7.38 16.24 -5.51
N THR A 369 -8.02 17.16 -4.78
CA THR A 369 -7.40 18.38 -4.29
C THR A 369 -6.25 18.05 -3.32
N SER A 370 -6.54 17.32 -2.25
CA SER A 370 -5.52 16.90 -1.27
C SER A 370 -4.48 15.97 -1.88
N LYS A 371 -4.88 15.10 -2.81
CA LYS A 371 -3.96 14.21 -3.54
C LYS A 371 -3.00 14.98 -4.44
N TRP A 372 -3.46 15.95 -5.19
CA TRP A 372 -2.58 16.75 -6.05
C TRP A 372 -1.59 17.56 -5.19
N ARG A 373 -2.07 18.17 -4.10
CA ARG A 373 -1.23 18.85 -3.12
C ARG A 373 -0.14 17.96 -2.55
N ALA A 374 -0.48 16.74 -2.15
CA ALA A 374 0.47 15.84 -1.47
C ALA A 374 1.42 15.10 -2.42
N ARG A 375 0.98 14.81 -3.66
CA ARG A 375 1.68 13.90 -4.56
C ARG A 375 2.40 14.62 -5.70
N ASN A 376 1.75 15.60 -6.34
CA ASN A 376 2.23 16.25 -7.56
C ASN A 376 2.82 17.64 -7.31
N MET A 377 2.21 18.44 -6.45
CA MET A 377 2.70 19.78 -6.13
C MET A 377 4.17 19.80 -5.63
N PRO A 378 4.60 18.91 -4.73
CA PRO A 378 6.00 18.91 -4.31
C PRO A 378 6.98 18.62 -5.46
N THR A 379 6.59 17.71 -6.39
CA THR A 379 7.40 17.43 -7.59
C THR A 379 7.41 18.63 -8.53
N PHE A 380 6.26 19.27 -8.73
CA PHE A 380 6.14 20.47 -9.56
C PHE A 380 7.06 21.59 -9.06
N LEU A 381 7.04 21.86 -7.76
CA LEU A 381 7.87 22.90 -7.15
C LEU A 381 9.36 22.55 -7.19
N ASP A 382 9.72 21.30 -6.86
CA ASP A 382 11.11 20.83 -6.97
C ASP A 382 11.65 20.93 -8.41
N TYR A 383 10.79 20.63 -9.41
CA TYR A 383 11.18 20.76 -10.81
C TYR A 383 11.40 22.21 -11.21
N VAL A 384 10.50 23.12 -10.81
CA VAL A 384 10.65 24.56 -11.09
C VAL A 384 11.93 25.11 -10.47
N ASP A 385 12.21 24.74 -9.22
CA ASP A 385 13.42 25.17 -8.50
C ASP A 385 14.69 24.64 -9.17
N GLN A 386 14.71 23.36 -9.54
CA GLN A 386 15.91 22.72 -10.10
C GLN A 386 16.13 23.07 -11.57
N MET A 387 15.09 23.23 -12.37
CA MET A 387 15.19 23.38 -13.83
C MET A 387 14.93 24.82 -14.33
N GLY A 388 14.43 25.72 -13.48
CA GLY A 388 14.12 27.11 -13.82
C GLY A 388 13.02 27.28 -14.86
N LYS A 389 12.16 26.27 -15.05
CA LYS A 389 11.05 26.26 -16.01
C LYS A 389 9.88 25.43 -15.51
N LEU A 390 8.70 25.65 -16.06
CA LEU A 390 7.52 24.84 -15.73
C LEU A 390 7.64 23.42 -16.31
N PRO A 391 7.22 22.37 -15.55
CA PRO A 391 7.09 21.02 -16.07
C PRO A 391 5.80 20.92 -16.92
N PRO A 392 5.90 20.65 -18.25
CA PRO A 392 4.74 20.70 -19.14
C PRO A 392 3.60 19.75 -18.74
N CYS A 393 3.93 18.50 -18.39
CA CYS A 393 2.92 17.51 -18.03
C CYS A 393 2.27 17.81 -16.67
N LEU A 394 3.05 18.16 -15.64
CA LEU A 394 2.49 18.48 -14.32
C LEU A 394 1.67 19.78 -14.36
N THR A 395 2.05 20.77 -15.19
CA THR A 395 1.25 21.98 -15.43
C THR A 395 -0.08 21.61 -16.11
N THR A 396 -0.05 20.72 -17.10
CA THR A 396 -1.25 20.21 -17.76
C THR A 396 -2.12 19.39 -16.81
N SER A 397 -1.51 18.58 -15.94
CA SER A 397 -2.21 17.86 -14.87
C SER A 397 -3.00 18.79 -13.96
N PHE A 398 -2.42 19.92 -13.54
CA PHE A 398 -3.11 20.93 -12.73
C PHE A 398 -4.32 21.52 -13.46
N ALA A 399 -4.14 21.93 -14.71
CA ALA A 399 -5.24 22.45 -15.51
C ALA A 399 -6.35 21.41 -15.77
N ALA A 400 -5.97 20.13 -15.96
CA ALA A 400 -6.92 19.01 -16.08
C ALA A 400 -7.68 18.75 -14.77
N TYR A 401 -7.02 18.90 -13.62
CA TYR A 401 -7.68 18.86 -12.32
C TYR A 401 -8.74 19.95 -12.21
N VAL A 402 -8.40 21.22 -12.53
CA VAL A 402 -9.37 22.32 -12.50
C VAL A 402 -10.51 22.07 -13.49
N ALA A 403 -10.20 21.59 -14.71
CA ALA A 403 -11.21 21.22 -15.69
C ALA A 403 -12.17 20.16 -15.18
N PHE A 404 -11.67 19.09 -14.54
CA PHE A 404 -12.50 18.00 -14.01
C PHE A 404 -13.46 18.49 -12.92
N TYR A 405 -13.05 19.42 -12.06
CA TYR A 405 -13.90 19.99 -11.01
C TYR A 405 -14.86 21.06 -11.51
N SER A 406 -14.65 21.59 -12.72
CA SER A 406 -15.44 22.72 -13.25
C SER A 406 -16.12 22.44 -14.61
N ASN A 407 -16.14 21.20 -15.08
CA ASN A 407 -16.70 20.90 -16.40
C ASN A 407 -18.22 20.79 -16.36
N ASP A 408 -18.91 21.81 -16.90
CA ASP A 408 -20.38 21.89 -17.00
C ASP A 408 -21.06 21.48 -15.66
N ILE A 409 -20.85 22.29 -14.62
CA ILE A 409 -21.38 22.06 -13.28
C ILE A 409 -22.91 22.17 -13.30
N GLN A 410 -23.59 21.10 -12.93
CA GLN A 410 -25.06 21.01 -12.83
C GLN A 410 -25.57 21.42 -11.44
N GLY A 411 -24.76 21.27 -10.41
CA GLY A 411 -25.07 21.68 -9.05
C GLY A 411 -24.41 20.83 -7.99
N LEU A 412 -24.58 21.26 -6.75
CA LEU A 412 -24.05 20.60 -5.56
C LEU A 412 -25.14 19.79 -4.86
N THR A 413 -24.88 18.53 -4.60
CA THR A 413 -25.77 17.60 -3.90
C THR A 413 -25.12 17.07 -2.62
N ASP A 414 -25.84 16.27 -1.82
CA ASP A 414 -25.27 15.59 -0.66
C ASP A 414 -24.22 14.54 -1.04
N LYS A 415 -24.27 14.03 -2.29
CA LYS A 415 -23.31 13.04 -2.78
C LYS A 415 -22.05 13.66 -3.38
N GLY A 416 -22.05 14.95 -3.69
CA GLY A 416 -20.93 15.65 -4.30
C GLY A 416 -21.36 16.70 -5.34
N LEU A 417 -20.38 17.21 -6.08
CA LEU A 417 -20.59 18.19 -7.14
C LEU A 417 -20.88 17.45 -8.47
N VAL A 418 -22.08 17.67 -9.01
CA VAL A 418 -22.50 17.03 -10.27
C VAL A 418 -21.99 17.86 -11.44
N CYS A 419 -21.22 17.22 -12.30
CA CYS A 419 -20.64 17.76 -13.52
C CYS A 419 -21.01 16.88 -14.72
N LYS A 420 -20.78 17.35 -15.94
CA LYS A 420 -20.95 16.56 -17.16
C LYS A 420 -19.63 16.40 -17.89
N ARG A 421 -19.41 15.21 -18.45
CA ARG A 421 -18.31 14.97 -19.39
C ARG A 421 -18.57 15.72 -20.72
N PRO A 422 -17.53 16.00 -21.51
CA PRO A 422 -17.70 16.64 -22.82
C PRO A 422 -18.69 15.92 -23.76
N LYS A 423 -18.88 14.60 -23.57
CA LYS A 423 -19.86 13.81 -24.35
C LYS A 423 -21.23 13.65 -23.67
N GLY A 424 -21.51 14.40 -22.61
CA GLY A 424 -22.84 14.56 -22.03
C GLY A 424 -23.19 13.66 -20.85
N ASN A 425 -22.37 12.67 -20.49
CA ASN A 425 -22.61 11.83 -19.30
C ASN A 425 -22.33 12.62 -18.03
N GLU A 426 -23.25 12.54 -17.05
CA GLU A 426 -23.04 13.11 -15.73
C GLU A 426 -22.06 12.28 -14.92
N TYR A 427 -21.26 12.96 -14.09
CA TYR A 427 -20.42 12.36 -13.07
C TYR A 427 -20.43 13.20 -11.80
N THR A 428 -20.14 12.56 -10.67
CA THR A 428 -20.13 13.23 -9.38
C THR A 428 -18.70 13.32 -8.86
N VAL A 429 -18.23 14.56 -8.70
CA VAL A 429 -16.95 14.83 -8.02
C VAL A 429 -17.15 14.69 -6.53
N SER A 430 -16.29 13.89 -5.89
CA SER A 430 -16.26 13.67 -4.44
C SER A 430 -14.96 14.19 -3.86
N ASP A 431 -15.07 15.17 -2.97
CA ASP A 431 -13.96 15.80 -2.24
C ASP A 431 -14.52 16.39 -0.92
N ASP A 432 -13.66 17.03 -0.14
CA ASP A 432 -14.09 17.79 1.03
C ASP A 432 -15.19 18.77 0.67
N ARG A 433 -16.21 18.88 1.51
CA ARG A 433 -17.40 19.67 1.24
C ARG A 433 -17.09 21.12 0.86
N TRP A 434 -16.18 21.75 1.55
CA TRP A 434 -15.78 23.14 1.30
C TRP A 434 -15.12 23.34 -0.08
N VAL A 435 -14.39 22.34 -0.60
CA VAL A 435 -13.82 22.34 -1.95
C VAL A 435 -14.93 22.32 -2.99
N LEU A 436 -15.92 21.44 -2.80
CA LEU A 436 -17.06 21.33 -3.72
C LEU A 436 -17.91 22.61 -3.72
N GLU A 437 -18.11 23.21 -2.57
CA GLU A 437 -18.79 24.51 -2.41
C GLU A 437 -18.04 25.63 -3.13
N PHE A 438 -16.70 25.64 -3.01
CA PHE A 438 -15.84 26.57 -3.73
C PHE A 438 -16.05 26.47 -5.24
N TYR A 439 -15.93 25.28 -5.84
CA TYR A 439 -16.13 25.12 -7.29
C TYR A 439 -17.56 25.44 -7.74
N ASN A 440 -18.56 25.11 -6.95
CA ASN A 440 -19.95 25.47 -7.24
C ASN A 440 -20.18 26.99 -7.22
N ALA A 441 -19.50 27.71 -6.32
CA ALA A 441 -19.58 29.19 -6.28
C ALA A 441 -18.88 29.85 -7.48
N HIS A 442 -17.85 29.22 -8.04
CA HIS A 442 -17.06 29.70 -9.18
C HIS A 442 -17.48 29.10 -10.52
N LYS A 443 -18.66 28.45 -10.61
CA LYS A 443 -19.11 27.73 -11.82
C LYS A 443 -19.27 28.58 -13.07
N ASP A 444 -19.58 29.88 -12.90
CA ASP A 444 -19.83 30.83 -13.99
C ASP A 444 -18.60 31.71 -14.29
N ASP A 445 -17.47 31.47 -13.61
CA ASP A 445 -16.26 32.25 -13.80
C ASP A 445 -15.59 31.99 -15.16
N SER A 446 -14.92 33.01 -15.68
CA SER A 446 -14.02 32.83 -16.81
C SER A 446 -12.86 31.91 -16.44
N PRO A 447 -12.19 31.26 -17.41
CA PRO A 447 -11.00 30.45 -17.14
C PRO A 447 -9.92 31.19 -16.33
N GLU A 448 -9.75 32.51 -16.62
CA GLU A 448 -8.80 33.35 -15.90
C GLU A 448 -9.18 33.53 -14.42
N ALA A 449 -10.45 33.92 -14.19
CA ALA A 449 -10.95 34.15 -12.83
C ALA A 449 -10.93 32.86 -12.02
N LEU A 450 -11.33 31.73 -12.60
CA LEU A 450 -11.34 30.42 -11.94
C LEU A 450 -9.91 29.97 -11.57
N ILE A 451 -8.96 29.99 -12.53
CA ILE A 451 -7.57 29.60 -12.25
C ILE A 451 -6.97 30.50 -11.17
N HIS A 452 -7.19 31.81 -11.25
CA HIS A 452 -6.72 32.75 -10.22
C HIS A 452 -7.29 32.41 -8.84
N ALA A 453 -8.59 32.19 -8.73
CA ALA A 453 -9.24 31.84 -7.48
C ALA A 453 -8.75 30.52 -6.91
N VAL A 454 -8.54 29.49 -7.76
CA VAL A 454 -7.99 28.20 -7.35
C VAL A 454 -6.55 28.35 -6.88
N MET A 455 -5.68 29.05 -7.62
CA MET A 455 -4.25 29.14 -7.31
C MET A 455 -3.93 30.00 -6.08
N THR A 456 -4.75 31.01 -5.81
CA THR A 456 -4.61 31.85 -4.60
C THR A 456 -5.20 31.22 -3.33
N ASN A 457 -5.93 30.11 -3.48
CA ASN A 457 -6.56 29.43 -2.35
C ASN A 457 -5.52 28.68 -1.50
N THR A 458 -5.06 29.31 -0.43
CA THR A 458 -4.05 28.76 0.49
C THR A 458 -4.57 27.58 1.33
N ASP A 459 -5.87 27.43 1.53
CA ASP A 459 -6.45 26.27 2.20
C ASP A 459 -6.28 25.00 1.34
N MET A 460 -6.43 25.14 0.01
CA MET A 460 -6.17 24.04 -0.92
C MET A 460 -4.69 23.66 -0.98
N TRP A 461 -3.80 24.65 -1.12
CA TRP A 461 -2.40 24.40 -1.51
C TRP A 461 -1.38 24.65 -0.38
N GLY A 462 -1.74 25.30 0.71
CA GLY A 462 -0.83 25.71 1.77
C GLY A 462 0.04 26.92 1.40
N GLN A 463 -0.09 27.42 0.17
CA GLN A 463 0.63 28.58 -0.37
C GLN A 463 -0.11 29.17 -1.57
N ASP A 464 0.27 30.35 -1.98
CA ASP A 464 -0.22 31.02 -3.19
C ASP A 464 0.60 30.54 -4.40
N LEU A 465 -0.02 29.76 -5.29
CA LEU A 465 0.62 29.19 -6.48
C LEU A 465 0.83 30.22 -7.61
N THR A 466 0.19 31.39 -7.56
CA THR A 466 0.43 32.48 -8.54
C THR A 466 1.84 33.07 -8.41
N GLN A 467 2.51 32.83 -7.28
CA GLN A 467 3.90 33.22 -7.08
C GLN A 467 4.89 32.42 -7.92
N VAL A 468 4.49 31.29 -8.51
CA VAL A 468 5.34 30.53 -9.45
C VAL A 468 5.33 31.21 -10.81
N PRO A 469 6.48 31.70 -11.32
CA PRO A 469 6.54 32.48 -12.54
C PRO A 469 5.95 31.73 -13.76
N GLY A 470 4.98 32.38 -14.42
CA GLY A 470 4.34 31.87 -15.64
C GLY A 470 3.30 30.77 -15.43
N PHE A 471 3.15 30.22 -14.22
CA PHE A 471 2.27 29.08 -13.97
C PHE A 471 0.80 29.44 -14.20
N GLU A 472 0.33 30.57 -13.67
CA GLU A 472 -1.05 31.02 -13.83
C GLU A 472 -1.42 31.19 -15.33
N ALA A 473 -0.59 31.90 -16.07
CA ALA A 473 -0.83 32.16 -17.51
C ALA A 473 -0.89 30.85 -18.31
N GLU A 474 0.02 29.90 -18.02
CA GLU A 474 0.06 28.62 -18.72
C GLU A 474 -1.12 27.72 -18.31
N ALA A 475 -1.50 27.68 -17.03
CA ALA A 475 -2.67 26.94 -16.56
C ALA A 475 -3.97 27.45 -17.21
N VAL A 476 -4.13 28.78 -17.35
CA VAL A 476 -5.25 29.40 -18.08
C VAL A 476 -5.26 28.96 -19.54
N ARG A 477 -4.10 29.04 -20.22
CA ARG A 477 -3.99 28.63 -21.63
C ARG A 477 -4.41 27.17 -21.81
N ILE A 478 -3.93 26.28 -20.94
CA ILE A 478 -4.24 24.86 -21.02
C ILE A 478 -5.71 24.59 -20.68
N LEU A 479 -6.28 25.23 -19.65
CA LEU A 479 -7.70 25.09 -19.31
C LEU A 479 -8.60 25.49 -20.49
N LYS A 480 -8.27 26.59 -21.18
CA LYS A 480 -8.99 27.01 -22.42
C LYS A 480 -8.86 25.95 -23.51
N GLN A 481 -7.67 25.40 -23.71
CA GLN A 481 -7.45 24.33 -24.68
C GLN A 481 -8.26 23.07 -24.33
N ILE A 482 -8.29 22.64 -23.08
CA ILE A 482 -9.09 21.48 -22.64
C ILE A 482 -10.58 21.71 -22.92
N ARG A 483 -11.09 22.91 -22.63
CA ARG A 483 -12.50 23.27 -22.89
C ARG A 483 -12.86 23.32 -24.37
N ALA A 484 -11.93 23.77 -25.22
CA ALA A 484 -12.18 23.95 -26.66
C ALA A 484 -11.90 22.67 -27.48
N GLU A 485 -10.84 21.96 -27.19
CA GLU A 485 -10.28 20.87 -28.01
C GLU A 485 -10.31 19.50 -27.30
N GLY A 486 -10.61 19.49 -26.01
CA GLY A 486 -10.60 18.29 -25.16
C GLY A 486 -9.26 18.02 -24.46
N ALA A 487 -9.31 17.21 -23.39
CA ALA A 487 -8.14 16.91 -22.56
C ALA A 487 -7.04 16.15 -23.32
N LEU A 488 -7.41 15.30 -24.28
CA LEU A 488 -6.44 14.55 -25.07
C LEU A 488 -5.56 15.46 -25.94
N ALA A 489 -6.13 16.55 -26.48
CA ALA A 489 -5.38 17.56 -27.23
C ALA A 489 -4.35 18.28 -26.32
N ALA A 490 -4.74 18.60 -25.08
CA ALA A 490 -3.82 19.18 -24.11
C ALA A 490 -2.68 18.21 -23.73
N TYR A 491 -2.98 16.94 -23.56
CA TYR A 491 -1.94 15.91 -23.33
C TYR A 491 -0.97 15.80 -24.49
N LYS A 492 -1.50 15.79 -25.72
CA LYS A 492 -0.66 15.77 -26.92
C LYS A 492 0.20 17.01 -27.05
N ALA A 493 -0.29 18.18 -26.65
CA ALA A 493 0.48 19.42 -26.68
C ALA A 493 1.59 19.47 -25.61
N ALA A 494 1.45 18.71 -24.52
CA ALA A 494 2.46 18.58 -23.47
C ALA A 494 3.60 17.61 -23.85
N LEU A 495 3.41 16.75 -24.87
CA LEU A 495 4.43 15.84 -25.41
C LEU A 495 5.48 16.60 -26.22
#